data_c6ace0dedc00a1059031cf96ce206ba5
#
_entry.id   c6ace0dedc00a1059031cf96ce206ba5
#
_cell.length_a   1.000
_cell.length_b   1.000
_cell.length_c   1.000
_cell.angle_alpha   90.00
_cell.angle_beta   90.00
_cell.angle_gamma   90.00
#
_symmetry.space_group_name_H-M   'P 1'
#
loop_
_entity.id
_entity.type
_entity.pdbx_description
1 polymer ?
#
loop_
_entity_poly.entity_id
_entity_poly.type
_entity_poly.pdbx_seq_one_letter_code
_entity_poly.pdbx_strand_id
1 'polypeptide(L)'
;MKYKLLIFDADETLFDFKKAEKEAFKETILEFGIEYDESYHFETYKRINTAIWKELENGLITQSKLKIERFKRLSDKLGIYFDEIKFANSYMKHLANGSFLFDDSMDLIKSIKDKYKLVIITNGLSIVQEKRIKQSPIAKYFNDIVISENVGVSKPNPGIFEYALNNMDNINKKEILMIGDSLSSDIKGGINLNIDTCWYNPNNLENNTDIIPTYVVSSLN
;
A
#
# COMPACT_ATOMS: atom_id res chain seq x y z
N MET A 1 18.01 7.15 -21.73
CA MET A 1 16.84 7.38 -20.85
C MET A 1 17.38 7.94 -19.53
N LYS A 2 16.62 8.83 -18.86
CA LYS A 2 17.06 9.44 -17.58
C LYS A 2 17.08 8.40 -16.45
N TYR A 3 16.04 7.59 -16.34
CA TYR A 3 15.90 6.60 -15.25
C TYR A 3 16.39 5.22 -15.66
N LYS A 4 16.87 4.45 -14.68
CA LYS A 4 17.26 3.04 -14.79
C LYS A 4 16.45 2.15 -13.85
N LEU A 5 15.95 2.74 -12.73
CA LEU A 5 15.14 2.06 -11.73
C LEU A 5 13.85 2.83 -11.51
N LEU A 6 12.73 2.11 -11.59
CA LEU A 6 11.42 2.60 -11.18
C LEU A 6 10.99 1.85 -9.92
N ILE A 7 10.70 2.60 -8.88
CA ILE A 7 10.15 2.10 -7.63
C ILE A 7 8.66 2.42 -7.62
N PHE A 8 7.83 1.41 -7.51
CA PHE A 8 6.38 1.56 -7.43
C PHE A 8 5.89 1.32 -6.01
N ASP A 9 4.95 2.13 -5.57
CA ASP A 9 4.02 1.68 -4.56
C ASP A 9 3.09 0.61 -5.13
N ALA A 10 2.46 -0.18 -4.25
CA ALA A 10 1.54 -1.24 -4.67
C ALA A 10 0.08 -0.78 -4.66
N ASP A 11 -0.41 -0.38 -3.48
CA ASP A 11 -1.81 -0.18 -3.17
C ASP A 11 -2.31 1.18 -3.67
N GLU A 12 -3.41 1.22 -4.44
CA GLU A 12 -3.93 2.41 -5.13
C GLU A 12 -2.98 2.97 -6.22
N THR A 13 -1.88 2.25 -6.50
CA THR A 13 -0.97 2.59 -7.61
C THR A 13 -1.01 1.52 -8.70
N LEU A 14 -0.78 0.26 -8.37
CA LEU A 14 -0.85 -0.89 -9.28
C LEU A 14 -2.03 -1.83 -8.95
N PHE A 15 -2.44 -1.86 -7.69
CA PHE A 15 -3.49 -2.71 -7.16
C PHE A 15 -4.66 -1.88 -6.62
N ASP A 16 -5.88 -2.27 -6.98
CA ASP A 16 -7.12 -1.75 -6.41
C ASP A 16 -7.31 -2.30 -4.98
N PHE A 17 -6.65 -1.64 -4.05
CA PHE A 17 -6.72 -2.01 -2.64
C PHE A 17 -8.10 -1.72 -2.06
N LYS A 18 -8.75 -0.64 -2.50
CA LYS A 18 -10.10 -0.29 -2.01
C LYS A 18 -11.10 -1.39 -2.30
N LYS A 19 -11.01 -2.00 -3.48
CA LYS A 19 -11.84 -3.16 -3.82
C LYS A 19 -11.50 -4.35 -2.93
N ALA A 20 -10.21 -4.67 -2.77
CA ALA A 20 -9.76 -5.78 -1.93
C ALA A 20 -10.20 -5.60 -0.47
N GLU A 21 -10.04 -4.39 0.08
CA GLU A 21 -10.42 -4.02 1.44
C GLU A 21 -11.94 -4.18 1.67
N LYS A 22 -12.73 -3.66 0.74
CA LYS A 22 -14.19 -3.72 0.80
C LYS A 22 -14.70 -5.17 0.76
N GLU A 23 -14.21 -5.97 -0.18
CA GLU A 23 -14.58 -7.38 -0.30
C GLU A 23 -14.16 -8.17 0.94
N ALA A 24 -12.91 -8.00 1.39
CA ALA A 24 -12.40 -8.69 2.58
C ALA A 24 -13.22 -8.34 3.84
N PHE A 25 -13.57 -7.08 4.01
CA PHE A 25 -14.37 -6.65 5.14
C PHE A 25 -15.79 -7.24 5.10
N LYS A 26 -16.44 -7.21 3.93
CA LYS A 26 -17.76 -7.81 3.72
C LYS A 26 -17.75 -9.30 4.05
N GLU A 27 -16.82 -10.05 3.49
CA GLU A 27 -16.71 -11.49 3.74
C GLU A 27 -16.49 -11.79 5.23
N THR A 28 -15.68 -10.97 5.91
CA THR A 28 -15.42 -11.13 7.34
C THR A 28 -16.68 -10.86 8.19
N ILE A 29 -17.40 -9.78 7.92
CA ILE A 29 -18.64 -9.44 8.63
C ILE A 29 -19.66 -10.59 8.50
N LEU A 30 -19.81 -11.12 7.29
CA LEU A 30 -20.74 -12.23 7.02
C LEU A 30 -20.29 -13.54 7.70
N GLU A 31 -18.98 -13.84 7.73
CA GLU A 31 -18.42 -15.00 8.43
C GLU A 31 -18.71 -14.97 9.93
N PHE A 32 -18.79 -13.77 10.52
CA PHE A 32 -19.15 -13.57 11.93
C PHE A 32 -20.67 -13.53 12.18
N GLY A 33 -21.50 -13.83 11.17
CA GLY A 33 -22.95 -13.87 11.29
C GLY A 33 -23.62 -12.51 11.46
N ILE A 34 -22.92 -11.43 11.11
CA ILE A 34 -23.43 -10.06 11.19
C ILE A 34 -24.06 -9.71 9.84
N GLU A 35 -25.30 -9.20 9.85
CA GLU A 35 -25.95 -8.69 8.64
C GLU A 35 -25.19 -7.47 8.10
N TYR A 36 -24.73 -7.56 6.84
CA TYR A 36 -23.85 -6.53 6.28
C TYR A 36 -24.64 -5.34 5.72
N ASP A 37 -24.38 -4.17 6.25
CA ASP A 37 -24.74 -2.88 5.67
C ASP A 37 -23.46 -2.10 5.32
N GLU A 38 -23.24 -1.87 4.04
CA GLU A 38 -22.05 -1.17 3.56
C GLU A 38 -21.96 0.25 4.09
N SER A 39 -23.07 0.99 4.06
CA SER A 39 -23.13 2.40 4.43
C SER A 39 -22.86 2.62 5.93
N TYR A 40 -23.14 1.62 6.75
CA TYR A 40 -22.95 1.68 8.20
C TYR A 40 -21.66 0.97 8.63
N HIS A 41 -21.49 -0.30 8.29
CA HIS A 41 -20.37 -1.11 8.78
C HIS A 41 -19.05 -0.75 8.08
N PHE A 42 -19.04 -0.72 6.73
CA PHE A 42 -17.80 -0.46 6.00
C PHE A 42 -17.34 0.99 6.11
N GLU A 43 -18.25 1.96 6.03
CA GLU A 43 -17.88 3.37 6.20
C GLU A 43 -17.39 3.67 7.63
N THR A 44 -17.92 2.97 8.66
CA THR A 44 -17.39 3.07 10.02
C THR A 44 -16.00 2.46 10.13
N TYR A 45 -15.79 1.26 9.58
CA TYR A 45 -14.47 0.62 9.52
C TYR A 45 -13.45 1.50 8.80
N LYS A 46 -13.78 2.00 7.62
CA LYS A 46 -12.90 2.83 6.80
C LYS A 46 -12.38 4.06 7.55
N ARG A 47 -13.27 4.77 8.27
CA ARG A 47 -12.86 5.91 9.11
C ARG A 47 -11.87 5.51 10.19
N ILE A 48 -12.13 4.40 10.89
CA ILE A 48 -11.26 3.86 11.93
C ILE A 48 -9.92 3.43 11.33
N ASN A 49 -9.96 2.70 10.21
CA ASN A 49 -8.78 2.20 9.53
C ASN A 49 -7.88 3.33 9.03
N THR A 50 -8.45 4.36 8.40
CA THR A 50 -7.68 5.54 7.96
C THR A 50 -7.01 6.25 9.15
N ALA A 51 -7.73 6.42 10.27
CA ALA A 51 -7.18 7.08 11.44
C ALA A 51 -6.02 6.29 12.07
N ILE A 52 -6.15 4.97 12.21
CA ILE A 52 -5.12 4.14 12.85
C ILE A 52 -3.88 3.96 11.99
N TRP A 53 -4.01 3.95 10.65
CA TRP A 53 -2.86 3.98 9.74
C TRP A 53 -2.07 5.30 9.86
N LYS A 54 -2.78 6.43 10.04
CA LYS A 54 -2.13 7.71 10.31
C LYS A 54 -1.42 7.73 11.68
N GLU A 55 -1.98 7.06 12.69
CA GLU A 55 -1.29 6.85 13.98
C GLU A 55 0.00 6.06 13.79
N LEU A 56 0.00 5.03 12.93
CA LEU A 56 1.20 4.25 12.60
C LEU A 56 2.26 5.10 11.89
N GLU A 57 1.88 5.88 10.89
CA GLU A 57 2.79 6.80 10.16
C GLU A 57 3.45 7.81 11.11
N ASN A 58 2.74 8.24 12.15
CA ASN A 58 3.24 9.16 13.18
C ASN A 58 3.99 8.44 14.33
N GLY A 59 4.16 7.12 14.27
CA GLY A 59 4.85 6.34 15.31
C GLY A 59 4.08 6.19 16.63
N LEU A 60 2.78 6.50 16.65
CA LEU A 60 1.93 6.44 17.84
C LEU A 60 1.44 5.02 18.16
N ILE A 61 1.46 4.13 17.19
CA ILE A 61 1.08 2.72 17.34
C ILE A 61 2.03 1.84 16.54
N THR A 62 2.20 0.59 16.95
CA THR A 62 2.97 -0.41 16.20
C THR A 62 2.09 -1.18 15.23
N GLN A 63 2.67 -1.76 14.16
CA GLN A 63 1.94 -2.62 13.22
C GLN A 63 1.24 -3.80 13.91
N SER A 64 1.88 -4.41 14.92
CA SER A 64 1.29 -5.53 15.67
C SER A 64 0.04 -5.11 16.46
N LYS A 65 0.02 -3.91 17.03
CA LYS A 65 -1.18 -3.37 17.70
C LYS A 65 -2.24 -2.96 16.69
N LEU A 66 -1.88 -2.32 15.60
CA LEU A 66 -2.80 -1.87 14.56
C LEU A 66 -3.69 -3.02 14.06
N LYS A 67 -3.11 -4.21 13.85
CA LYS A 67 -3.84 -5.39 13.35
C LYS A 67 -5.12 -5.71 14.11
N ILE A 68 -5.11 -5.56 15.42
CA ILE A 68 -6.22 -5.93 16.32
C ILE A 68 -7.00 -4.68 16.75
N GLU A 69 -6.31 -3.62 17.12
CA GLU A 69 -6.88 -2.41 17.70
C GLU A 69 -7.95 -1.76 16.80
N ARG A 70 -7.78 -1.78 15.48
CA ARG A 70 -8.80 -1.26 14.54
C ARG A 70 -10.13 -1.99 14.66
N PHE A 71 -10.11 -3.31 14.91
CA PHE A 71 -11.34 -4.11 15.06
C PHE A 71 -11.93 -4.01 16.45
N LYS A 72 -11.11 -3.81 17.47
CA LYS A 72 -11.59 -3.44 18.80
C LYS A 72 -12.36 -2.12 18.75
N ARG A 73 -11.76 -1.08 18.16
CA ARG A 73 -12.44 0.22 17.96
C ARG A 73 -13.71 0.09 17.13
N LEU A 74 -13.71 -0.84 16.15
CA LEU A 74 -14.89 -1.13 15.34
C LEU A 74 -15.99 -1.78 16.18
N SER A 75 -15.69 -2.82 16.96
CA SER A 75 -16.61 -3.49 17.88
C SER A 75 -17.26 -2.49 18.82
N ASP A 76 -16.43 -1.68 19.49
CA ASP A 76 -16.90 -0.62 20.41
C ASP A 76 -17.81 0.40 19.70
N LYS A 77 -17.44 0.82 18.47
CA LYS A 77 -18.19 1.85 17.73
C LYS A 77 -19.53 1.35 17.19
N LEU A 78 -19.59 0.08 16.80
CA LEU A 78 -20.81 -0.53 16.29
C LEU A 78 -21.72 -1.03 17.42
N GLY A 79 -21.21 -1.20 18.64
CA GLY A 79 -21.91 -1.88 19.73
C GLY A 79 -22.14 -3.37 19.46
N ILE A 80 -21.32 -3.99 18.60
CA ILE A 80 -21.39 -5.41 18.21
C ILE A 80 -20.15 -6.11 18.78
N TYR A 81 -20.37 -7.07 19.68
CA TYR A 81 -19.27 -7.79 20.31
C TYR A 81 -18.89 -9.03 19.48
N PHE A 82 -17.63 -9.10 19.12
CA PHE A 82 -16.97 -10.24 18.50
C PHE A 82 -15.54 -10.39 19.04
N ASP A 83 -14.93 -11.57 18.86
CA ASP A 83 -13.52 -11.80 19.17
C ASP A 83 -12.66 -11.04 18.16
N GLU A 84 -12.04 -9.93 18.57
CA GLU A 84 -11.29 -9.02 17.71
C GLU A 84 -10.06 -9.68 17.08
N ILE A 85 -9.46 -10.67 17.78
CA ILE A 85 -8.31 -11.41 17.25
C ILE A 85 -8.77 -12.34 16.13
N LYS A 86 -9.86 -13.08 16.34
CA LYS A 86 -10.43 -13.94 15.28
C LYS A 86 -10.91 -13.13 14.11
N PHE A 87 -11.57 -12.00 14.37
CA PHE A 87 -12.02 -11.08 13.31
C PHE A 87 -10.84 -10.53 12.50
N ALA A 88 -9.78 -10.07 13.18
CA ALA A 88 -8.57 -9.59 12.52
C ALA A 88 -7.92 -10.67 11.65
N ASN A 89 -7.83 -11.90 12.15
CA ASN A 89 -7.24 -13.02 11.41
C ASN A 89 -8.08 -13.39 10.17
N SER A 90 -9.40 -13.45 10.30
CA SER A 90 -10.31 -13.69 9.19
C SER A 90 -10.20 -12.58 8.13
N TYR A 91 -10.26 -11.33 8.56
CA TYR A 91 -10.08 -10.18 7.67
C TYR A 91 -8.74 -10.23 6.89
N MET A 92 -7.63 -10.50 7.57
CA MET A 92 -6.33 -10.60 6.90
C MET A 92 -6.29 -11.76 5.90
N LYS A 93 -6.94 -12.89 6.22
CA LYS A 93 -7.07 -14.04 5.30
C LYS A 93 -7.85 -13.66 4.04
N HIS A 94 -9.00 -12.99 4.18
CA HIS A 94 -9.80 -12.53 3.05
C HIS A 94 -9.05 -11.46 2.24
N LEU A 95 -8.43 -10.49 2.91
CA LEU A 95 -7.66 -9.43 2.26
C LEU A 95 -6.47 -10.00 1.45
N ALA A 96 -5.78 -11.01 1.97
CA ALA A 96 -4.68 -11.67 1.28
C ALA A 96 -5.12 -12.36 -0.05
N ASN A 97 -6.40 -12.68 -0.19
CA ASN A 97 -6.96 -13.22 -1.44
C ASN A 97 -7.31 -12.14 -2.48
N GLY A 98 -7.40 -10.88 -2.06
CA GLY A 98 -7.81 -9.75 -2.89
C GLY A 98 -6.66 -9.18 -3.75
N SER A 99 -6.16 -9.93 -4.72
CA SER A 99 -5.10 -9.49 -5.64
C SER A 99 -5.71 -8.88 -6.91
N PHE A 100 -6.37 -7.73 -6.78
CA PHE A 100 -6.97 -7.00 -7.89
C PHE A 100 -5.96 -5.99 -8.46
N LEU A 101 -5.58 -6.14 -9.73
CA LEU A 101 -4.83 -5.13 -10.45
C LEU A 101 -5.79 -4.09 -11.02
N PHE A 102 -5.34 -2.84 -11.16
CA PHE A 102 -6.00 -1.91 -12.08
C PHE A 102 -5.85 -2.41 -13.52
N ASP A 103 -6.83 -2.12 -14.36
CA ASP A 103 -6.93 -2.68 -15.73
C ASP A 103 -5.63 -2.47 -16.55
N ASP A 104 -5.03 -1.30 -16.44
CA ASP A 104 -3.84 -0.92 -17.21
C ASP A 104 -2.52 -1.41 -16.61
N SER A 105 -2.50 -1.88 -15.36
CA SER A 105 -1.25 -2.22 -14.63
C SER A 105 -0.44 -3.29 -15.31
N MET A 106 -1.10 -4.33 -15.84
CA MET A 106 -0.40 -5.43 -16.53
C MET A 106 0.30 -4.95 -17.80
N ASP A 107 -0.37 -4.14 -18.60
CA ASP A 107 0.16 -3.67 -19.89
C ASP A 107 1.24 -2.61 -19.66
N LEU A 108 1.08 -1.74 -18.69
CA LEU A 108 2.12 -0.83 -18.23
C LEU A 108 3.40 -1.61 -17.89
N ILE A 109 3.32 -2.56 -16.94
CA ILE A 109 4.50 -3.29 -16.47
C ILE A 109 5.18 -4.06 -17.61
N LYS A 110 4.41 -4.71 -18.50
CA LYS A 110 4.96 -5.37 -19.69
C LYS A 110 5.69 -4.42 -20.64
N SER A 111 5.23 -3.19 -20.79
CA SER A 111 5.81 -2.20 -21.70
C SER A 111 7.16 -1.64 -21.23
N ILE A 112 7.43 -1.70 -19.91
CA ILE A 112 8.61 -1.09 -19.26
C ILE A 112 9.61 -2.09 -18.71
N LYS A 113 9.23 -3.35 -18.45
CA LYS A 113 10.06 -4.37 -17.76
C LYS A 113 11.43 -4.65 -18.42
N ASP A 114 11.52 -4.48 -19.74
CA ASP A 114 12.76 -4.72 -20.48
C ASP A 114 13.64 -3.45 -20.62
N LYS A 115 13.12 -2.31 -20.17
CA LYS A 115 13.77 -1.00 -20.26
C LYS A 115 14.31 -0.51 -18.93
N TYR A 116 13.69 -0.93 -17.81
CA TYR A 116 13.99 -0.47 -16.46
C TYR A 116 14.09 -1.64 -15.50
N LYS A 117 14.89 -1.50 -14.45
CA LYS A 117 14.73 -2.31 -13.25
C LYS A 117 13.45 -1.85 -12.53
N LEU A 118 12.68 -2.81 -12.02
CA LEU A 118 11.38 -2.53 -11.36
C LEU A 118 11.42 -3.06 -9.93
N VAL A 119 10.99 -2.25 -8.98
CA VAL A 119 10.87 -2.62 -7.56
C VAL A 119 9.52 -2.17 -7.04
N ILE A 120 8.89 -2.98 -6.19
CA ILE A 120 7.76 -2.56 -5.37
C ILE A 120 8.24 -2.29 -3.95
N ILE A 121 7.80 -1.17 -3.36
CA ILE A 121 7.93 -0.90 -1.91
C ILE A 121 6.55 -0.59 -1.34
N THR A 122 6.07 -1.44 -0.42
CA THR A 122 4.73 -1.31 0.16
C THR A 122 4.74 -1.21 1.68
N ASN A 123 3.89 -0.34 2.24
CA ASN A 123 3.64 -0.21 3.68
C ASN A 123 2.55 -1.18 4.14
N GLY A 124 2.70 -2.47 3.84
CA GLY A 124 1.70 -3.49 4.15
C GLY A 124 2.14 -4.49 5.22
N LEU A 125 1.18 -5.33 5.59
CA LEU A 125 1.41 -6.46 6.48
C LEU A 125 1.90 -7.66 5.67
N SER A 126 2.96 -8.32 6.13
CA SER A 126 3.58 -9.44 5.40
C SER A 126 2.61 -10.55 5.06
N ILE A 127 1.79 -10.95 6.04
CA ILE A 127 0.78 -12.01 5.86
C ILE A 127 -0.20 -11.70 4.71
N VAL A 128 -0.44 -10.42 4.42
CA VAL A 128 -1.31 -9.97 3.35
C VAL A 128 -0.53 -9.81 2.04
N GLN A 129 0.56 -9.03 2.06
CA GLN A 129 1.26 -8.63 0.84
C GLN A 129 2.06 -9.77 0.19
N GLU A 130 2.56 -10.74 1.00
CA GLU A 130 3.20 -11.95 0.48
C GLU A 130 2.28 -12.72 -0.47
N LYS A 131 1.01 -12.84 -0.13
CA LYS A 131 0.05 -13.55 -0.97
C LYS A 131 -0.51 -12.64 -2.07
N ARG A 132 -0.93 -11.45 -1.71
CA ARG A 132 -1.61 -10.52 -2.59
C ARG A 132 -0.73 -9.98 -3.73
N ILE A 133 0.51 -9.62 -3.40
CA ILE A 133 1.44 -8.99 -4.36
C ILE A 133 2.38 -10.03 -4.97
N LYS A 134 3.09 -10.80 -4.15
CA LYS A 134 4.10 -11.75 -4.67
C LYS A 134 3.51 -12.91 -5.49
N GLN A 135 2.23 -13.25 -5.28
CA GLN A 135 1.53 -14.24 -6.10
C GLN A 135 0.75 -13.62 -7.26
N SER A 136 0.78 -12.31 -7.42
CA SER A 136 0.12 -11.63 -8.54
C SER A 136 0.81 -11.92 -9.87
N PRO A 137 0.10 -11.83 -11.00
CA PRO A 137 0.67 -12.10 -12.31
C PRO A 137 1.76 -11.11 -12.74
N ILE A 138 1.85 -9.91 -12.10
CA ILE A 138 2.90 -8.92 -12.39
C ILE A 138 4.17 -9.14 -11.57
N ALA A 139 4.11 -9.89 -10.45
CA ALA A 139 5.23 -10.06 -9.51
C ALA A 139 6.52 -10.51 -10.19
N LYS A 140 6.42 -11.43 -11.15
CA LYS A 140 7.57 -11.99 -11.91
C LYS A 140 8.36 -10.98 -12.73
N TYR A 141 7.84 -9.78 -12.93
CA TYR A 141 8.50 -8.70 -13.68
C TYR A 141 9.29 -7.74 -12.80
N PHE A 142 9.15 -7.87 -11.47
CA PHE A 142 9.86 -7.04 -10.52
C PHE A 142 11.16 -7.72 -10.07
N ASN A 143 12.21 -6.93 -9.95
CA ASN A 143 13.51 -7.38 -9.44
C ASN A 143 13.46 -7.62 -7.93
N ASP A 144 12.63 -6.85 -7.21
CA ASP A 144 12.37 -7.05 -5.79
C ASP A 144 10.99 -6.52 -5.39
N ILE A 145 10.44 -7.09 -4.29
CA ILE A 145 9.18 -6.67 -3.68
C ILE A 145 9.43 -6.53 -2.17
N VAL A 146 9.57 -5.30 -1.72
CA VAL A 146 9.93 -4.94 -0.35
C VAL A 146 8.68 -4.60 0.44
N ILE A 147 8.45 -5.35 1.52
CA ILE A 147 7.32 -5.17 2.44
C ILE A 147 7.84 -4.58 3.74
N SER A 148 7.29 -3.46 4.18
CA SER A 148 7.76 -2.70 5.33
C SER A 148 7.85 -3.51 6.63
N GLU A 149 6.89 -4.41 6.87
CA GLU A 149 6.91 -5.26 8.08
C GLU A 149 8.11 -6.20 8.11
N ASN A 150 8.60 -6.70 6.96
CA ASN A 150 9.78 -7.56 6.89
C ASN A 150 11.08 -6.79 7.14
N VAL A 151 11.09 -5.50 6.83
CA VAL A 151 12.26 -4.63 6.99
C VAL A 151 12.29 -3.97 8.38
N GLY A 152 11.12 -3.82 9.02
CA GLY A 152 10.97 -3.14 10.29
C GLY A 152 10.88 -1.62 10.20
N VAL A 153 10.89 -1.06 8.99
CA VAL A 153 10.69 0.37 8.72
C VAL A 153 9.75 0.57 7.53
N SER A 154 8.96 1.65 7.55
CA SER A 154 7.97 1.97 6.53
C SER A 154 8.26 3.30 5.84
N LYS A 155 7.75 3.48 4.62
CA LYS A 155 7.72 4.80 3.96
C LYS A 155 6.98 5.80 4.87
N PRO A 156 7.43 7.05 5.02
CA PRO A 156 8.46 7.74 4.24
C PRO A 156 9.90 7.64 4.80
N ASN A 157 10.19 6.70 5.71
CA ASN A 157 11.55 6.53 6.24
C ASN A 157 12.50 6.07 5.11
N PRO A 158 13.63 6.76 4.88
CA PRO A 158 14.57 6.42 3.82
C PRO A 158 15.16 5.01 3.95
N GLY A 159 15.19 4.44 5.16
CA GLY A 159 15.76 3.12 5.42
C GLY A 159 15.10 1.99 4.62
N ILE A 160 13.78 2.07 4.33
CA ILE A 160 13.12 1.05 3.49
C ILE A 160 13.59 1.13 2.02
N PHE A 161 13.83 2.33 1.52
CA PHE A 161 14.36 2.54 0.16
C PHE A 161 15.82 2.10 0.07
N GLU A 162 16.63 2.43 1.08
CA GLU A 162 18.03 2.00 1.18
C GLU A 162 18.11 0.48 1.20
N TYR A 163 17.23 -0.19 1.96
CA TYR A 163 17.12 -1.65 1.95
C TYR A 163 16.83 -2.19 0.54
N ALA A 164 15.87 -1.61 -0.18
CA ALA A 164 15.54 -2.00 -1.54
C ALA A 164 16.71 -1.78 -2.51
N LEU A 165 17.52 -0.75 -2.29
CA LEU A 165 18.66 -0.42 -3.14
C LEU A 165 19.90 -1.27 -2.87
N ASN A 166 20.04 -1.87 -1.67
CA ASN A 166 21.21 -2.72 -1.32
C ASN A 166 21.39 -3.92 -2.27
N ASN A 167 20.31 -4.40 -2.88
CA ASN A 167 20.32 -5.50 -3.84
C ASN A 167 20.37 -5.02 -5.29
N MET A 168 20.50 -3.72 -5.52
CA MET A 168 20.55 -3.12 -6.86
C MET A 168 21.98 -2.64 -7.16
N ASP A 169 22.57 -3.14 -8.25
CA ASP A 169 23.90 -2.70 -8.69
C ASP A 169 23.92 -1.18 -8.84
N ASN A 170 24.92 -0.54 -8.28
CA ASN A 170 25.36 0.87 -8.37
C ASN A 170 24.50 1.81 -9.24
N ILE A 171 23.21 1.98 -8.86
CA ILE A 171 22.30 2.92 -9.53
C ILE A 171 22.44 4.28 -8.84
N ASN A 172 22.73 5.32 -9.62
CA ASN A 172 22.77 6.67 -9.09
C ASN A 172 21.36 7.12 -8.68
N LYS A 173 21.22 7.82 -7.55
CA LYS A 173 19.94 8.37 -7.08
C LYS A 173 19.21 9.22 -8.13
N LYS A 174 19.94 9.93 -8.99
CA LYS A 174 19.38 10.71 -10.12
C LYS A 174 18.77 9.85 -11.25
N GLU A 175 19.01 8.55 -11.22
CA GLU A 175 18.49 7.58 -12.18
C GLU A 175 17.34 6.74 -11.60
N ILE A 176 16.79 7.15 -10.43
CA ILE A 176 15.70 6.49 -9.72
C ILE A 176 14.47 7.38 -9.72
N LEU A 177 13.31 6.77 -9.97
CA LEU A 177 12.00 7.42 -9.85
C LEU A 177 11.11 6.63 -8.90
N MET A 178 10.59 7.28 -7.87
CA MET A 178 9.51 6.75 -7.02
C MET A 178 8.16 7.13 -7.60
N ILE A 179 7.28 6.15 -7.78
CA ILE A 179 5.93 6.32 -8.33
C ILE A 179 4.93 5.81 -7.30
N GLY A 180 3.99 6.64 -6.87
CA GLY A 180 2.97 6.26 -5.89
C GLY A 180 1.88 7.29 -5.75
N ASP A 181 0.78 6.91 -5.08
CA ASP A 181 -0.41 7.75 -4.89
C ASP A 181 -0.37 8.60 -3.62
N SER A 182 0.47 8.24 -2.65
CA SER A 182 0.52 8.90 -1.35
C SER A 182 1.59 9.98 -1.27
N LEU A 183 1.17 11.25 -1.06
CA LEU A 183 2.11 12.35 -0.81
C LEU A 183 2.92 12.14 0.47
N SER A 184 2.29 11.66 1.56
CA SER A 184 2.92 11.52 2.88
C SER A 184 3.88 10.35 3.00
N SER A 185 3.66 9.27 2.24
CA SER A 185 4.51 8.08 2.30
C SER A 185 5.46 7.96 1.10
N ASP A 186 4.92 7.96 -0.13
CA ASP A 186 5.69 7.70 -1.34
C ASP A 186 6.53 8.90 -1.76
N ILE A 187 5.85 10.01 -1.97
CA ILE A 187 6.50 11.22 -2.48
C ILE A 187 7.47 11.79 -1.43
N LYS A 188 7.02 11.91 -0.19
CA LYS A 188 7.90 12.31 0.90
C LYS A 188 9.06 11.35 1.11
N GLY A 189 8.83 10.04 0.96
CA GLY A 189 9.87 9.03 1.04
C GLY A 189 10.94 9.19 -0.04
N GLY A 190 10.53 9.40 -1.29
CA GLY A 190 11.44 9.67 -2.39
C GLY A 190 12.23 10.98 -2.19
N ILE A 191 11.58 12.06 -1.71
CA ILE A 191 12.23 13.32 -1.37
C ILE A 191 13.27 13.10 -0.26
N ASN A 192 12.92 12.38 0.81
CA ASN A 192 13.84 12.09 1.92
C ASN A 192 15.06 11.29 1.47
N LEU A 193 14.94 10.47 0.43
CA LEU A 193 16.06 9.75 -0.18
C LEU A 193 16.84 10.59 -1.21
N ASN A 194 16.36 11.77 -1.59
CA ASN A 194 16.88 12.63 -2.68
C ASN A 194 16.80 11.93 -4.06
N ILE A 195 15.66 11.31 -4.38
CA ILE A 195 15.34 10.78 -5.70
C ILE A 195 14.17 11.53 -6.31
N ASP A 196 13.99 11.44 -7.64
CA ASP A 196 12.81 12.00 -8.31
C ASP A 196 11.54 11.24 -7.92
N THR A 197 10.42 11.95 -7.94
CA THR A 197 9.12 11.43 -7.51
C THR A 197 8.03 11.71 -8.54
N CYS A 198 7.11 10.78 -8.70
CA CYS A 198 5.94 10.88 -9.57
C CYS A 198 4.69 10.59 -8.74
N TRP A 199 3.91 11.62 -8.46
CA TRP A 199 2.64 11.46 -7.77
C TRP A 199 1.57 10.99 -8.76
N TYR A 200 1.12 9.76 -8.58
CA TYR A 200 -0.02 9.21 -9.29
C TYR A 200 -1.29 9.73 -8.64
N ASN A 201 -2.01 10.60 -9.34
CA ASN A 201 -3.18 11.32 -8.84
C ASN A 201 -4.36 11.19 -9.82
N PRO A 202 -4.96 9.98 -9.98
CA PRO A 202 -6.02 9.73 -10.95
C PRO A 202 -7.29 10.52 -10.67
N ASN A 203 -7.48 10.98 -9.43
CA ASN A 203 -8.67 11.73 -9.02
C ASN A 203 -8.47 13.24 -9.06
N ASN A 204 -7.34 13.74 -9.55
CA ASN A 204 -6.98 15.16 -9.60
C ASN A 204 -7.19 15.88 -8.24
N LEU A 205 -6.77 15.21 -7.15
CA LEU A 205 -6.86 15.77 -5.81
C LEU A 205 -5.96 17.02 -5.69
N GLU A 206 -6.41 18.02 -4.97
CA GLU A 206 -5.61 19.18 -4.65
C GLU A 206 -4.50 18.83 -3.65
N ASN A 207 -3.28 19.33 -3.91
CA ASN A 207 -2.18 19.16 -2.97
C ASN A 207 -2.20 20.26 -1.90
N ASN A 208 -2.75 19.95 -0.75
CA ASN A 208 -2.84 20.84 0.42
C ASN A 208 -1.66 20.65 1.40
N THR A 209 -0.48 20.24 0.88
CA THR A 209 0.73 19.98 1.68
C THR A 209 1.94 20.73 1.10
N ASP A 210 3.03 20.83 1.89
CA ASP A 210 4.31 21.35 1.42
C ASP A 210 5.16 20.32 0.65
N ILE A 211 4.60 19.12 0.36
CA ILE A 211 5.30 18.05 -0.35
C ILE A 211 5.17 18.28 -1.86
N ILE A 212 6.27 18.63 -2.51
CA ILE A 212 6.26 18.95 -3.95
C ILE A 212 6.86 17.78 -4.74
N PRO A 213 6.04 17.00 -5.49
CA PRO A 213 6.54 15.95 -6.36
C PRO A 213 7.30 16.52 -7.57
N THR A 214 8.24 15.73 -8.13
CA THR A 214 8.91 16.09 -9.38
C THR A 214 7.94 16.05 -10.56
N TYR A 215 7.03 15.10 -10.58
CA TYR A 215 5.99 14.92 -11.59
C TYR A 215 4.64 14.63 -10.93
N VAL A 216 3.56 15.04 -11.60
CA VAL A 216 2.18 14.69 -11.25
C VAL A 216 1.52 14.12 -12.50
N VAL A 217 0.91 12.94 -12.37
CA VAL A 217 0.23 12.27 -13.48
C VAL A 217 -1.13 11.73 -13.02
N SER A 218 -2.13 11.81 -13.91
CA SER A 218 -3.45 11.22 -13.67
C SER A 218 -3.60 9.82 -14.29
N SER A 219 -2.66 9.40 -15.12
CA SER A 219 -2.58 8.07 -15.72
C SER A 219 -1.13 7.60 -15.74
N LEU A 220 -0.90 6.30 -15.61
CA LEU A 220 0.42 5.68 -15.74
C LEU A 220 0.69 5.16 -17.18
N ASN A 221 -0.25 5.34 -18.09
CA ASN A 221 -0.14 5.00 -19.52
C ASN A 221 0.30 6.18 -20.35
#